data_8edb89f76e2da5469b3872dcce2ed688
#
_entry.id   8edb89f76e2da5469b3872dcce2ed688
#
_cell.length_a   1.000
_cell.length_b   1.000
_cell.length_c   1.000
_cell.angle_alpha   90.00
_cell.angle_beta   90.00
_cell.angle_gamma   90.00
#
_symmetry.space_group_name_H-M   'P 1'
#
loop_
_entity.id
_entity.type
_entity.pdbx_description
1 polymer ?
#
loop_
_entity_poly.entity_id
_entity_poly.type
_entity_poly.pdbx_seq_one_letter_code
_entity_poly.pdbx_strand_id
1 'polypeptide(L)'
;MTSPSGAATLLGDPGVLLFDEPVNGLDPEGIRWARLFLRDLAAEGRTVFVSSHLISEMALTADRLIVIGRGRLIVETSVADFVSRSSGAAVKLVTPDVAAFTSALSAIGAEVGDGDGVSLTVEGLTSSQIGDVAARGGLRIYELTPITASMEDAFMELTRDEVEYRPSTMAGATAAGLKE
;
A
#
# COMPACT_ATOMS: atom_id res chain seq x y z
N MET A 1 -23.97 -11.85 -12.54
CA MET A 1 -23.94 -13.11 -13.32
C MET A 1 -22.69 -13.85 -12.91
N THR A 2 -22.82 -14.89 -12.09
CA THR A 2 -21.71 -15.78 -11.69
C THR A 2 -21.12 -16.41 -12.94
N SER A 3 -19.84 -16.23 -13.17
CA SER A 3 -19.16 -16.95 -14.27
C SER A 3 -19.32 -18.46 -14.03
N PRO A 4 -19.82 -19.21 -15.01
CA PRO A 4 -20.07 -20.67 -14.85
C PRO A 4 -18.81 -21.46 -14.45
N SER A 5 -17.63 -20.90 -14.67
CA SER A 5 -16.34 -21.50 -14.30
C SER A 5 -16.16 -21.65 -12.77
N GLY A 6 -16.60 -20.64 -11.97
CA GLY A 6 -16.43 -20.66 -10.51
C GLY A 6 -17.26 -21.74 -9.83
N ALA A 7 -18.49 -21.98 -10.31
CA ALA A 7 -19.37 -23.01 -9.75
C ALA A 7 -18.86 -24.43 -10.07
N ALA A 8 -18.27 -24.65 -11.23
CA ALA A 8 -17.72 -25.94 -11.63
C ALA A 8 -16.52 -26.36 -10.77
N THR A 9 -15.72 -25.42 -10.31
CA THR A 9 -14.54 -25.66 -9.47
C THR A 9 -14.92 -26.28 -8.11
N LEU A 10 -16.12 -26.04 -7.62
CA LEU A 10 -16.59 -26.51 -6.31
C LEU A 10 -17.27 -27.91 -6.35
N LEU A 11 -17.60 -28.42 -7.53
CA LEU A 11 -18.33 -29.70 -7.66
C LEU A 11 -17.59 -30.91 -7.05
N GLY A 12 -16.24 -30.84 -6.97
CA GLY A 12 -15.42 -31.91 -6.41
C GLY A 12 -15.12 -31.74 -4.92
N ASP A 13 -15.67 -30.74 -4.26
CA ASP A 13 -15.38 -30.36 -2.87
C ASP A 13 -13.88 -30.32 -2.54
N PRO A 14 -13.06 -29.58 -3.30
CA PRO A 14 -11.62 -29.60 -3.13
C PRO A 14 -11.19 -28.82 -1.88
N GLY A 15 -10.18 -29.34 -1.17
CA GLY A 15 -9.57 -28.65 -0.01
C GLY A 15 -8.64 -27.50 -0.41
N VAL A 16 -8.22 -27.44 -1.69
CA VAL A 16 -7.36 -26.38 -2.24
C VAL A 16 -8.00 -25.81 -3.50
N LEU A 17 -8.13 -24.51 -3.56
CA LEU A 17 -8.74 -23.77 -4.65
C LEU A 17 -7.74 -22.76 -5.21
N LEU A 18 -7.58 -22.74 -6.53
CA LEU A 18 -6.75 -21.75 -7.24
C LEU A 18 -7.64 -20.93 -8.16
N PHE A 19 -7.59 -19.61 -7.96
CA PHE A 19 -8.32 -18.63 -8.76
C PHE A 19 -7.32 -17.70 -9.46
N ASP A 20 -7.43 -17.60 -10.77
CA ASP A 20 -6.64 -16.67 -11.58
C ASP A 20 -7.50 -15.47 -11.94
N GLU A 21 -7.09 -14.28 -11.43
CA GLU A 21 -7.77 -12.99 -11.65
C GLU A 21 -9.29 -13.02 -11.44
N PRO A 22 -9.82 -13.58 -10.33
CA PRO A 22 -11.25 -13.86 -10.19
C PRO A 22 -12.14 -12.62 -10.13
N VAL A 23 -11.57 -11.45 -9.83
CA VAL A 23 -12.29 -10.15 -9.74
C VAL A 23 -12.19 -9.33 -11.00
N ASN A 24 -11.40 -9.76 -11.98
CA ASN A 24 -11.18 -9.00 -13.20
C ASN A 24 -12.47 -8.87 -14.03
N GLY A 25 -12.79 -7.63 -14.43
CA GLY A 25 -13.98 -7.32 -15.21
C GLY A 25 -15.31 -7.36 -14.45
N LEU A 26 -15.27 -7.50 -13.11
CA LEU A 26 -16.45 -7.34 -12.27
C LEU A 26 -16.69 -5.85 -11.94
N ASP A 27 -17.96 -5.51 -11.73
CA ASP A 27 -18.35 -4.24 -11.15
C ASP A 27 -18.05 -4.22 -9.63
N PRO A 28 -18.10 -3.06 -8.96
CA PRO A 28 -17.77 -2.96 -7.54
C PRO A 28 -18.60 -3.89 -6.63
N GLU A 29 -19.86 -4.17 -6.98
CA GLU A 29 -20.71 -5.09 -6.24
C GLU A 29 -20.24 -6.53 -6.44
N GLY A 30 -19.89 -6.91 -7.65
CA GLY A 30 -19.32 -8.21 -7.99
C GLY A 30 -17.97 -8.45 -7.31
N ILE A 31 -17.10 -7.45 -7.25
CA ILE A 31 -15.82 -7.53 -6.52
C ILE A 31 -16.08 -7.78 -5.03
N ARG A 32 -17.00 -7.03 -4.42
CA ARG A 32 -17.37 -7.22 -3.00
C ARG A 32 -17.92 -8.62 -2.75
N TRP A 33 -18.80 -9.10 -3.62
CA TRP A 33 -19.34 -10.45 -3.53
C TRP A 33 -18.25 -11.52 -3.64
N ALA A 34 -17.36 -11.40 -4.64
CA ALA A 34 -16.26 -12.34 -4.84
C ALA A 34 -15.33 -12.39 -3.61
N ARG A 35 -15.02 -11.24 -3.03
CA ARG A 35 -14.22 -11.15 -1.79
C ARG A 35 -14.86 -11.92 -0.63
N LEU A 36 -16.15 -11.71 -0.36
CA LEU A 36 -16.86 -12.42 0.70
C LEU A 36 -16.86 -13.91 0.43
N PHE A 37 -17.15 -14.32 -0.80
CA PHE A 37 -17.15 -15.72 -1.20
C PHE A 37 -15.80 -16.41 -0.99
N LEU A 38 -14.69 -15.78 -1.38
CA LEU A 38 -13.34 -16.32 -1.17
C LEU A 38 -13.00 -16.45 0.32
N ARG A 39 -13.41 -15.48 1.13
CA ARG A 39 -13.22 -15.52 2.59
C ARG A 39 -14.08 -16.60 3.26
N ASP A 40 -15.29 -16.78 2.82
CA ASP A 40 -16.17 -17.85 3.33
C ASP A 40 -15.58 -19.24 3.05
N LEU A 41 -15.04 -19.47 1.84
CA LEU A 41 -14.35 -20.71 1.50
C LEU A 41 -13.11 -20.96 2.38
N ALA A 42 -12.34 -19.90 2.68
CA ALA A 42 -11.21 -20.00 3.59
C ALA A 42 -11.66 -20.28 5.04
N ALA A 43 -12.75 -19.66 5.48
CA ALA A 43 -13.32 -19.89 6.81
C ALA A 43 -13.87 -21.32 6.99
N GLU A 44 -14.27 -21.99 5.92
CA GLU A 44 -14.62 -23.43 5.90
C GLU A 44 -13.38 -24.35 6.09
N GLY A 45 -12.16 -23.78 6.15
CA GLY A 45 -10.91 -24.52 6.32
C GLY A 45 -10.23 -24.91 5.01
N ARG A 46 -10.68 -24.36 3.87
CA ARG A 46 -10.02 -24.60 2.56
C ARG A 46 -8.84 -23.66 2.39
N THR A 47 -7.86 -24.12 1.63
CA THR A 47 -6.78 -23.24 1.15
C THR A 47 -7.22 -22.56 -0.14
N VAL A 48 -7.29 -21.23 -0.11
CA VAL A 48 -7.69 -20.42 -1.27
C VAL A 48 -6.47 -19.64 -1.75
N PHE A 49 -6.00 -19.94 -2.95
CA PHE A 49 -4.91 -19.22 -3.61
C PHE A 49 -5.48 -18.37 -4.76
N VAL A 50 -5.16 -17.08 -4.74
CA VAL A 50 -5.69 -16.10 -5.69
C VAL A 50 -4.54 -15.36 -6.35
N SER A 51 -4.48 -15.32 -7.69
CA SER A 51 -3.66 -14.34 -8.40
C SER A 51 -4.46 -13.06 -8.62
N SER A 52 -3.82 -11.92 -8.49
CA SER A 52 -4.41 -10.62 -8.82
C SER A 52 -3.33 -9.58 -9.06
N HIS A 53 -3.61 -8.61 -9.93
CA HIS A 53 -2.84 -7.38 -10.10
C HIS A 53 -3.47 -6.19 -9.34
N LEU A 54 -4.64 -6.37 -8.74
CA LEU A 54 -5.33 -5.36 -7.94
C LEU A 54 -4.89 -5.48 -6.47
N ILE A 55 -3.81 -4.79 -6.13
CA ILE A 55 -3.13 -4.90 -4.83
C ILE A 55 -4.06 -4.49 -3.69
N SER A 56 -4.81 -3.39 -3.84
CA SER A 56 -5.78 -2.90 -2.86
C SER A 56 -6.88 -3.91 -2.54
N GLU A 57 -7.35 -4.65 -3.54
CA GLU A 57 -8.35 -5.69 -3.33
C GLU A 57 -7.77 -6.88 -2.56
N MET A 58 -6.49 -7.21 -2.80
CA MET A 58 -5.80 -8.26 -2.05
C MET A 58 -5.58 -7.88 -0.59
N ALA A 59 -5.31 -6.61 -0.28
CA ALA A 59 -5.22 -6.11 1.09
C ALA A 59 -6.49 -6.39 1.92
N LEU A 60 -7.66 -6.37 1.28
CA LEU A 60 -8.95 -6.59 1.92
C LEU A 60 -9.40 -8.05 1.92
N THR A 61 -8.75 -8.91 1.13
CA THR A 61 -9.19 -10.28 0.86
C THR A 61 -8.26 -11.32 1.48
N ALA A 62 -6.96 -11.15 1.30
CA ALA A 62 -5.94 -12.15 1.66
C ALA A 62 -5.43 -11.98 3.10
N ASP A 63 -5.04 -13.10 3.73
CA ASP A 63 -4.31 -13.12 5.00
C ASP A 63 -2.79 -13.12 4.77
N ARG A 64 -2.36 -13.76 3.70
CA ARG A 64 -0.94 -13.90 3.31
C ARG A 64 -0.73 -13.42 1.88
N LEU A 65 0.45 -12.89 1.65
CA LEU A 65 0.88 -12.35 0.37
C LEU A 65 2.15 -13.07 -0.11
N ILE A 66 2.16 -13.42 -1.38
CA ILE A 66 3.32 -13.92 -2.10
C ILE A 66 3.57 -12.97 -3.27
N VAL A 67 4.68 -12.26 -3.24
CA VAL A 67 5.09 -11.35 -4.33
C VAL A 67 6.16 -12.04 -5.15
N ILE A 68 5.92 -12.12 -6.46
CA ILE A 68 6.86 -12.68 -7.44
C ILE A 68 7.22 -11.62 -8.49
N GLY A 69 8.47 -11.64 -8.93
CA GLY A 69 8.94 -10.80 -10.03
C GLY A 69 10.05 -11.52 -10.80
N ARG A 70 10.06 -11.36 -12.09
CA ARG A 70 11.04 -12.01 -13.00
C ARG A 70 11.25 -13.51 -12.74
N GLY A 71 10.16 -14.21 -12.41
CA GLY A 71 10.18 -15.63 -12.11
C GLY A 71 10.83 -16.00 -10.77
N ARG A 72 11.01 -15.04 -9.84
CA ARG A 72 11.58 -15.27 -8.51
C ARG A 72 10.61 -14.83 -7.41
N LEU A 73 10.66 -15.53 -6.29
CA LEU A 73 9.99 -15.11 -5.07
C LEU A 73 10.71 -13.88 -4.51
N ILE A 74 9.99 -12.77 -4.38
CA ILE A 74 10.50 -11.53 -3.77
C ILE A 74 10.21 -11.54 -2.27
N VAL A 75 8.95 -11.78 -1.90
CA VAL A 75 8.54 -11.85 -0.48
C VAL A 75 7.36 -12.80 -0.30
N GLU A 76 7.36 -13.47 0.86
CA GLU A 76 6.21 -14.18 1.42
C GLU A 76 6.00 -13.67 2.85
N THR A 77 4.81 -13.11 3.12
CA THR A 77 4.52 -12.47 4.42
C THR A 77 3.02 -12.42 4.69
N SER A 78 2.61 -12.01 5.90
CA SER A 78 1.22 -11.63 6.13
C SER A 78 0.95 -10.26 5.49
N VAL A 79 -0.33 -10.02 5.10
CA VAL A 79 -0.75 -8.70 4.60
C VAL A 79 -0.50 -7.61 5.66
N ALA A 80 -0.77 -7.92 6.94
CA ALA A 80 -0.54 -6.99 8.04
C ALA A 80 0.94 -6.60 8.19
N ASP A 81 1.85 -7.60 8.14
CA ASP A 81 3.30 -7.33 8.22
C ASP A 81 3.81 -6.60 6.98
N PHE A 82 3.25 -6.89 5.81
CA PHE A 82 3.61 -6.22 4.57
C PHE A 82 3.30 -4.71 4.65
N VAL A 83 2.08 -4.38 5.04
CA VAL A 83 1.65 -2.99 5.23
C VAL A 83 2.45 -2.31 6.34
N SER A 84 2.71 -2.98 7.46
CA SER A 84 3.45 -2.40 8.58
C SER A 84 4.92 -2.10 8.28
N ARG A 85 5.57 -2.90 7.44
CA ARG A 85 6.97 -2.68 7.02
C ARG A 85 7.14 -1.48 6.11
N SER A 86 6.16 -1.20 5.27
CA SER A 86 6.17 -0.06 4.35
C SER A 86 5.59 1.20 4.99
N SER A 87 4.86 1.03 6.08
CA SER A 87 4.46 2.11 6.97
C SER A 87 5.64 2.44 7.87
N GLY A 88 6.66 3.10 7.39
CA GLY A 88 7.37 4.02 8.26
C GLY A 88 6.28 4.80 8.98
N ALA A 89 6.24 4.79 10.34
CA ALA A 89 5.19 5.46 11.09
C ALA A 89 5.25 6.95 10.75
N ALA A 90 4.62 7.32 9.65
CA ALA A 90 4.54 8.70 9.20
C ALA A 90 3.20 9.27 9.67
N VAL A 91 3.24 10.50 10.13
CA VAL A 91 2.06 11.22 10.61
C VAL A 91 2.00 12.56 9.90
N LYS A 92 0.86 12.84 9.27
CA LYS A 92 0.55 14.16 8.77
C LYS A 92 0.18 15.05 9.94
N LEU A 93 0.91 16.13 10.12
CA LEU A 93 0.67 17.17 11.12
C LEU A 93 0.33 18.47 10.41
N VAL A 94 -0.84 19.03 10.66
CA VAL A 94 -1.21 20.38 10.23
C VAL A 94 -1.17 21.30 11.43
N THR A 95 -0.36 22.36 11.33
CA THR A 95 -0.10 23.28 12.44
C THR A 95 0.25 24.69 11.94
N PRO A 96 -0.15 25.74 12.65
CA PRO A 96 0.35 27.10 12.39
C PRO A 96 1.77 27.31 12.96
N ASP A 97 2.25 26.42 13.83
CA ASP A 97 3.51 26.55 14.57
C ASP A 97 4.62 25.67 13.93
N VAL A 98 4.71 25.66 12.58
CA VAL A 98 5.57 24.77 11.77
C VAL A 98 7.03 24.78 12.25
N ALA A 99 7.65 25.95 12.36
CA ALA A 99 9.07 26.06 12.75
C ALA A 99 9.35 25.51 14.17
N ALA A 100 8.42 25.74 15.09
CA ALA A 100 8.53 25.24 16.47
C ALA A 100 8.41 23.70 16.52
N PHE A 101 7.47 23.13 15.78
CA PHE A 101 7.34 21.68 15.66
C PHE A 101 8.56 21.05 15.00
N THR A 102 9.04 21.60 13.87
CA THR A 102 10.23 21.10 13.20
C THR A 102 11.41 21.05 14.15
N SER A 103 11.66 22.12 14.90
CA SER A 103 12.75 22.17 15.88
C SER A 103 12.57 21.16 17.01
N ALA A 104 11.37 21.05 17.58
CA ALA A 104 11.09 20.18 18.71
C ALA A 104 11.15 18.68 18.32
N LEU A 105 10.64 18.33 17.14
CA LEU A 105 10.61 16.95 16.65
C LEU A 105 11.99 16.49 16.18
N SER A 106 12.76 17.34 15.50
CA SER A 106 14.15 17.05 15.11
C SER A 106 15.05 16.86 16.32
N ALA A 107 14.82 17.60 17.41
CA ALA A 107 15.60 17.46 18.66
C ALA A 107 15.45 16.07 19.32
N ILE A 108 14.37 15.36 19.06
CA ILE A 108 14.12 13.99 19.55
C ILE A 108 14.39 12.91 18.49
N GLY A 109 14.99 13.28 17.36
CA GLY A 109 15.45 12.35 16.32
C GLY A 109 14.38 11.96 15.30
N ALA A 110 13.25 12.69 15.23
CA ALA A 110 12.26 12.46 14.18
C ALA A 110 12.71 13.06 12.84
N GLU A 111 12.38 12.39 11.76
CA GLU A 111 12.52 12.95 10.42
C GLU A 111 11.27 13.78 10.09
N VAL A 112 11.49 15.04 9.73
CA VAL A 112 10.40 15.98 9.44
C VAL A 112 10.53 16.43 7.99
N GLY A 113 9.57 16.02 7.17
CA GLY A 113 9.43 16.45 5.77
C GLY A 113 8.53 17.68 5.66
N ASP A 114 8.85 18.56 4.73
CA ASP A 114 8.02 19.73 4.40
C ASP A 114 6.76 19.31 3.63
N GLY A 115 5.64 19.92 4.00
CA GLY A 115 4.38 19.88 3.25
C GLY A 115 4.01 21.27 2.72
N ASP A 116 2.72 21.54 2.57
CA ASP A 116 2.16 22.75 1.95
C ASP A 116 2.22 24.00 2.85
N GLY A 117 3.38 24.29 3.46
CA GLY A 117 3.59 25.50 4.27
C GLY A 117 2.94 25.53 5.65
N VAL A 118 1.89 24.74 5.89
CA VAL A 118 1.22 24.56 7.20
C VAL A 118 1.12 23.08 7.58
N SER A 119 1.55 22.18 6.72
CA SER A 119 1.57 20.74 6.97
C SER A 119 3.01 20.22 7.04
N LEU A 120 3.23 19.23 7.88
CA LEU A 120 4.47 18.49 8.03
C LEU A 120 4.17 17.01 7.91
N THR A 121 5.11 16.26 7.32
CA THR A 121 5.14 14.81 7.43
C THR A 121 6.20 14.43 8.46
N VAL A 122 5.80 13.72 9.50
CA VAL A 122 6.68 13.32 10.60
C VAL A 122 6.86 11.82 10.55
N GLU A 123 8.11 11.38 10.40
CA GLU A 123 8.46 9.95 10.38
C GLU A 123 9.12 9.52 11.68
N GLY A 124 8.91 8.25 12.05
CA GLY A 124 9.51 7.64 13.24
C GLY A 124 8.79 7.90 14.56
N LEU A 125 7.69 8.66 14.56
CA LEU A 125 6.88 8.93 15.73
C LEU A 125 5.41 8.58 15.51
N THR A 126 4.75 8.18 16.59
CA THR A 126 3.29 7.99 16.62
C THR A 126 2.56 9.32 16.85
N SER A 127 1.28 9.39 16.47
CA SER A 127 0.44 10.57 16.75
C SER A 127 0.42 10.92 18.25
N SER A 128 0.42 9.93 19.14
CA SER A 128 0.45 10.16 20.59
C SER A 128 1.74 10.85 21.03
N GLN A 129 2.89 10.42 20.53
CA GLN A 129 4.18 11.04 20.84
C GLN A 129 4.28 12.48 20.33
N ILE A 130 3.75 12.75 19.13
CA ILE A 130 3.68 14.11 18.58
C ILE A 130 2.73 14.99 19.44
N GLY A 131 1.59 14.42 19.87
CA GLY A 131 0.66 15.08 20.79
C GLY A 131 1.31 15.46 22.11
N ASP A 132 2.15 14.60 22.67
CA ASP A 132 2.92 14.85 23.90
C ASP A 132 3.94 16.00 23.72
N VAL A 133 4.57 16.09 22.54
CA VAL A 133 5.47 17.21 22.19
C VAL A 133 4.68 18.51 22.12
N ALA A 134 3.52 18.49 21.47
CA ALA A 134 2.63 19.64 21.38
C ALA A 134 2.19 20.14 22.76
N ALA A 135 1.75 19.23 23.63
CA ALA A 135 1.29 19.57 24.97
C ALA A 135 2.39 20.20 25.81
N ARG A 136 3.62 19.65 25.74
CA ARG A 136 4.78 20.21 26.46
C ARG A 136 5.23 21.57 25.95
N GLY A 137 5.13 21.78 24.63
CA GLY A 137 5.53 23.03 23.96
C GLY A 137 4.43 24.10 23.88
N GLY A 138 3.19 23.79 24.28
CA GLY A 138 2.06 24.67 24.08
C GLY A 138 1.75 24.94 22.60
N LEU A 139 2.06 23.97 21.73
CA LEU A 139 1.95 24.09 20.27
C LEU A 139 0.54 23.69 19.82
N ARG A 140 0.05 24.35 18.79
CA ARG A 140 -1.31 24.11 18.27
C ARG A 140 -1.30 23.05 17.17
N ILE A 141 -2.23 22.11 17.26
CA ILE A 141 -2.47 21.08 16.24
C ILE A 141 -3.85 21.36 15.62
N TYR A 142 -3.91 21.43 14.29
CA TYR A 142 -5.17 21.47 13.55
C TYR A 142 -5.57 20.10 13.01
N GLU A 143 -4.58 19.29 12.61
CA GLU A 143 -4.79 17.91 12.16
C GLU A 143 -3.59 17.06 12.58
N LEU A 144 -3.86 15.84 12.99
CA LEU A 144 -2.84 14.83 13.33
C LEU A 144 -3.33 13.47 12.86
N THR A 145 -2.96 13.12 11.63
CA THR A 145 -3.47 11.93 10.96
C THR A 145 -2.35 10.96 10.65
N PRO A 146 -2.39 9.72 11.15
CA PRO A 146 -1.44 8.69 10.74
C PRO A 146 -1.51 8.48 9.22
N ILE A 147 -0.37 8.55 8.55
CA ILE A 147 -0.23 8.16 7.16
C ILE A 147 0.04 6.67 7.16
N THR A 148 -0.97 5.89 6.81
CA THR A 148 -0.79 4.46 6.55
C THR A 148 -0.30 4.34 5.11
N ALA A 149 0.89 3.79 4.89
CA ALA A 149 1.30 3.45 3.53
C ALA A 149 0.22 2.54 2.93
N SER A 150 -0.17 2.83 1.72
CA SER A 150 -1.06 1.93 1.02
C SER A 150 -0.31 0.64 0.67
N MET A 151 -1.04 -0.46 0.47
CA MET A 151 -0.41 -1.70 0.02
C MET A 151 0.26 -1.52 -1.35
N GLU A 152 -0.26 -0.58 -2.16
CA GLU A 152 0.31 -0.17 -3.43
C GLU A 152 1.68 0.50 -3.26
N ASP A 153 1.81 1.44 -2.32
CA ASP A 153 3.07 2.13 -2.03
C ASP A 153 4.13 1.13 -1.55
N ALA A 154 3.72 0.24 -0.64
CA ALA A 154 4.50 -0.87 -0.15
C ALA A 154 5.03 -1.77 -1.28
N PHE A 155 4.15 -2.12 -2.19
CA PHE A 155 4.48 -2.96 -3.33
C PHE A 155 5.42 -2.25 -4.31
N MET A 156 5.16 -0.98 -4.61
CA MET A 156 6.00 -0.17 -5.51
C MET A 156 7.40 0.01 -4.95
N GLU A 157 7.54 0.22 -3.65
CA GLU A 157 8.84 0.31 -2.99
C GLU A 157 9.61 -1.01 -3.07
N LEU A 158 8.96 -2.13 -2.71
CA LEU A 158 9.55 -3.45 -2.73
C LEU A 158 9.96 -3.91 -4.12
N THR A 159 9.18 -3.55 -5.14
CA THR A 159 9.39 -3.99 -6.52
C THR A 159 10.18 -2.99 -7.37
N ARG A 160 10.60 -1.85 -6.80
CA ARG A 160 11.28 -0.75 -7.53
C ARG A 160 12.44 -1.23 -8.40
N ASP A 161 13.24 -2.18 -7.91
CA ASP A 161 14.40 -2.73 -8.61
C ASP A 161 14.08 -3.98 -9.44
N GLU A 162 12.89 -4.58 -9.22
CA GLU A 162 12.45 -5.85 -9.83
C GLU A 162 11.43 -5.66 -10.95
N VAL A 163 10.87 -4.45 -11.13
CA VAL A 163 9.89 -4.17 -12.18
C VAL A 163 10.58 -4.14 -13.54
N GLU A 164 10.11 -4.96 -14.47
CA GLU A 164 10.65 -5.10 -15.83
C GLU A 164 10.51 -3.83 -16.69
N TYR A 165 9.56 -2.96 -16.35
CA TYR A 165 9.24 -1.76 -17.11
C TYR A 165 9.75 -0.50 -16.41
N ARG A 166 10.97 -0.08 -16.77
CA ARG A 166 11.37 1.33 -16.59
C ARG A 166 10.93 2.08 -17.86
N PRO A 167 10.04 3.09 -17.78
CA PRO A 167 9.86 3.97 -18.92
C PRO A 167 11.23 4.61 -19.22
N SER A 168 11.80 4.27 -20.38
CA SER A 168 13.01 4.95 -20.85
C SER A 168 12.62 6.41 -21.04
N THR A 169 13.15 7.27 -20.18
CA THR A 169 13.13 8.71 -20.37
C THR A 169 13.74 8.96 -21.74
N MET A 170 12.95 9.38 -22.72
CA MET A 170 13.44 9.91 -23.96
C MET A 170 14.18 11.22 -23.63
N ALA A 171 15.44 11.07 -23.24
CA ALA A 171 16.35 12.19 -23.17
C ALA A 171 16.94 12.39 -24.58
N GLY A 172 16.63 13.53 -25.18
CA GLY A 172 17.49 14.16 -26.14
C GLY A 172 17.31 13.79 -27.61
N ALA A 173 16.28 14.33 -28.26
CA ALA A 173 16.43 14.75 -29.65
C ALA A 173 16.84 16.21 -29.64
N THR A 174 18.12 16.43 -29.49
CA THR A 174 18.77 17.73 -29.77
C THR A 174 18.59 18.04 -31.24
N ALA A 175 17.89 19.12 -31.51
CA ALA A 175 17.87 19.77 -32.82
C ALA A 175 19.30 20.22 -33.18
N ALA A 176 19.88 19.55 -34.15
CA ALA A 176 21.11 20.01 -34.80
C ALA A 176 20.85 20.21 -36.28
N GLY A 177 20.83 21.48 -36.67
CA GLY A 177 21.40 21.94 -37.93
C GLY A 177 20.54 21.87 -39.18
N LEU A 178 19.77 22.92 -39.46
CA LEU A 178 19.60 23.35 -40.86
C LEU A 178 20.43 24.65 -41.02
N LYS A 179 21.57 24.54 -41.63
CA LYS A 179 22.22 25.60 -42.40
C LYS A 179 22.43 25.04 -43.79
N GLU A 180 21.92 25.76 -44.72
CA GLU A 180 22.08 26.09 -46.13
C GLU A 180 20.89 25.76 -46.98
#